data_453ce879feb605020fe0136dafa49e53
#
_entry.id   453ce879feb605020fe0136dafa49e53
#
_cell.length_a   1.000
_cell.length_b   1.000
_cell.length_c   1.000
_cell.angle_alpha   90.00
_cell.angle_beta   90.00
_cell.angle_gamma   90.00
#
_symmetry.space_group_name_H-M   'P 1'
#
loop_
_entity.id
_entity.type
_entity.pdbx_description
1 polymer ?
#
loop_
_entity_poly.entity_id
_entity_poly.type
_entity_poly.pdbx_seq_one_letter_code
_entity_poly.pdbx_strand_id
1 'polypeptide(L)'
;MRKSAIISCIILLLGIGYGFNTRVCSIMFPDIVDTLREVSVMSSETGRVVDENGKLLENCYEEFQERCEELFIKDSYDYYNYMTAMKAVLDNYSETSDVVISNEIVSFRIQALWKTGNVIKARVKTKLLQKYVPYSQETQMYRAILSAGESSVLYTLEKDSDGKWKVSQSEIIKYEFDSPQRMGWTTENYEKDFSTRQEACNYLNILETSSVLG
;
A
#
# COMPACT_ATOMS: atom_id res chain seq x y z
N MET A 1 -37.30 -12.88 24.64
CA MET A 1 -36.76 -13.74 23.56
C MET A 1 -37.08 -13.25 22.15
N ARG A 2 -38.33 -12.86 21.80
CA ARG A 2 -38.67 -12.44 20.41
C ARG A 2 -37.93 -11.20 19.86
N LYS A 3 -37.66 -10.18 20.70
CA LYS A 3 -36.94 -8.95 20.24
C LYS A 3 -35.48 -9.21 19.89
N SER A 4 -34.80 -10.07 20.64
CA SER A 4 -33.39 -10.44 20.35
C SER A 4 -33.27 -11.22 19.05
N ALA A 5 -34.19 -12.15 18.75
CA ALA A 5 -34.20 -12.90 17.53
C ALA A 5 -34.44 -12.00 16.27
N ILE A 6 -35.35 -11.01 16.41
CA ILE A 6 -35.63 -10.05 15.32
C ILE A 6 -34.39 -9.19 15.04
N ILE A 7 -33.73 -8.68 16.07
CA ILE A 7 -32.47 -7.89 15.89
C ILE A 7 -31.40 -8.73 15.22
N SER A 8 -31.21 -9.99 15.67
CA SER A 8 -30.24 -10.90 15.06
C SER A 8 -30.56 -11.20 13.58
N CYS A 9 -31.83 -11.40 13.23
CA CYS A 9 -32.24 -11.57 11.84
C CYS A 9 -31.98 -10.32 10.98
N ILE A 10 -32.25 -9.13 11.52
CA ILE A 10 -31.98 -7.87 10.80
C ILE A 10 -30.48 -7.69 10.55
N ILE A 11 -29.64 -7.93 11.55
CA ILE A 11 -28.18 -7.86 11.43
C ILE A 11 -27.67 -8.86 10.37
N LEU A 12 -28.20 -10.09 10.39
CA LEU A 12 -27.84 -11.12 9.44
C LEU A 12 -28.25 -10.72 8.00
N LEU A 13 -29.46 -10.22 7.80
CA LEU A 13 -29.97 -9.77 6.50
C LEU A 13 -29.16 -8.57 5.97
N LEU A 14 -28.82 -7.62 6.83
CA LEU A 14 -27.97 -6.48 6.46
C LEU A 14 -26.55 -6.95 6.11
N GLY A 15 -25.98 -7.90 6.83
CA GLY A 15 -24.68 -8.49 6.52
C GLY A 15 -24.65 -9.25 5.19
N ILE A 16 -25.69 -10.04 4.91
CA ILE A 16 -25.85 -10.75 3.65
C ILE A 16 -26.04 -9.75 2.50
N GLY A 17 -26.92 -8.76 2.68
CA GLY A 17 -27.16 -7.72 1.67
C GLY A 17 -25.92 -6.90 1.35
N TYR A 18 -25.12 -6.57 2.37
CA TYR A 18 -23.86 -5.86 2.20
C TYR A 18 -22.81 -6.70 1.46
N GLY A 19 -22.62 -7.96 1.85
CA GLY A 19 -21.68 -8.87 1.18
C GLY A 19 -22.09 -9.15 -0.27
N PHE A 20 -23.40 -9.30 -0.53
CA PHE A 20 -23.94 -9.45 -1.87
C PHE A 20 -23.70 -8.22 -2.73
N ASN A 21 -23.95 -7.01 -2.21
CA ASN A 21 -23.72 -5.76 -2.92
C ASN A 21 -22.23 -5.58 -3.29
N THR A 22 -21.31 -5.86 -2.36
CA THR A 22 -19.87 -5.82 -2.61
C THR A 22 -19.48 -6.76 -3.75
N ARG A 23 -19.97 -8.00 -3.72
CA ARG A 23 -19.68 -8.99 -4.77
C ARG A 23 -20.24 -8.59 -6.13
N VAL A 24 -21.48 -8.12 -6.17
CA VAL A 24 -22.13 -7.65 -7.39
C VAL A 24 -21.39 -6.44 -7.97
N CYS A 25 -21.02 -5.46 -7.13
CA CYS A 25 -20.26 -4.30 -7.57
C CYS A 25 -18.87 -4.69 -8.12
N SER A 26 -18.18 -5.64 -7.50
CA SER A 26 -16.87 -6.11 -8.00
C SER A 26 -16.98 -6.81 -9.36
N ILE A 27 -18.09 -7.52 -9.61
CA ILE A 27 -18.35 -8.16 -10.91
C ILE A 27 -18.78 -7.13 -11.97
N MET A 28 -19.58 -6.15 -11.59
CA MET A 28 -20.08 -5.13 -12.52
C MET A 28 -19.03 -4.07 -12.89
N PHE A 29 -18.02 -3.89 -12.04
CA PHE A 29 -17.01 -2.86 -12.19
C PHE A 29 -15.58 -3.45 -12.01
N PRO A 30 -15.14 -4.38 -12.89
CA PRO A 30 -13.82 -4.98 -12.78
C PRO A 30 -12.69 -3.94 -12.84
N ASP A 31 -12.84 -2.91 -13.67
CA ASP A 31 -11.86 -1.83 -13.82
C ASP A 31 -11.56 -1.12 -12.47
N ILE A 32 -12.57 -1.07 -11.58
CA ILE A 32 -12.39 -0.47 -10.24
C ILE A 32 -11.50 -1.35 -9.37
N VAL A 33 -11.63 -2.66 -9.48
CA VAL A 33 -10.80 -3.61 -8.72
C VAL A 33 -9.34 -3.46 -9.13
N ASP A 34 -9.10 -3.33 -10.44
CA ASP A 34 -7.76 -3.13 -10.99
C ASP A 34 -7.20 -1.75 -10.58
N THR A 35 -7.98 -0.67 -10.71
CA THR A 35 -7.59 0.66 -10.22
C THR A 35 -7.23 0.63 -8.73
N LEU A 36 -8.03 0.00 -7.87
CA LEU A 36 -7.76 -0.10 -6.43
C LEU A 36 -6.49 -0.90 -6.13
N ARG A 37 -6.22 -1.94 -6.91
CA ARG A 37 -5.00 -2.73 -6.78
C ARG A 37 -3.78 -1.88 -7.17
N GLU A 38 -3.82 -1.22 -8.32
CA GLU A 38 -2.74 -0.37 -8.82
C GLU A 38 -2.46 0.81 -7.87
N VAL A 39 -3.50 1.47 -7.36
CA VAL A 39 -3.34 2.54 -6.34
C VAL A 39 -2.71 2.00 -5.06
N SER A 40 -3.09 0.80 -4.62
CA SER A 40 -2.48 0.19 -3.43
C SER A 40 -1.00 -0.12 -3.64
N VAL A 41 -0.62 -0.61 -4.84
CA VAL A 41 0.79 -0.84 -5.22
C VAL A 41 1.53 0.50 -5.25
N MET A 42 1.02 1.48 -5.98
CA MET A 42 1.65 2.80 -6.10
C MET A 42 1.82 3.48 -4.73
N SER A 43 0.79 3.41 -3.86
CA SER A 43 0.87 3.94 -2.49
C SER A 43 1.98 3.30 -1.67
N SER A 44 2.21 2.00 -1.88
CA SER A 44 3.29 1.29 -1.18
C SER A 44 4.68 1.64 -1.73
N GLU A 45 4.76 2.09 -2.98
CA GLU A 45 6.01 2.49 -3.65
C GLU A 45 6.35 3.98 -3.49
N THR A 46 5.47 4.76 -2.85
CA THR A 46 5.75 6.17 -2.55
C THR A 46 7.01 6.30 -1.71
N GLY A 47 7.98 7.08 -2.20
CA GLY A 47 9.29 7.22 -1.56
C GLY A 47 10.32 6.16 -1.95
N ARG A 48 9.98 5.21 -2.83
CA ARG A 48 10.96 4.34 -3.45
C ARG A 48 11.69 5.09 -4.57
N VAL A 49 12.89 5.54 -4.27
CA VAL A 49 13.74 6.32 -5.19
C VAL A 49 15.02 5.56 -5.59
N VAL A 50 15.18 4.34 -5.10
CA VAL A 50 16.35 3.50 -5.39
C VAL A 50 15.93 2.15 -5.95
N ASP A 51 16.83 1.54 -6.72
CA ASP A 51 16.70 0.18 -7.20
C ASP A 51 16.98 -0.86 -6.08
N GLU A 52 16.91 -2.12 -6.42
CA GLU A 52 17.19 -3.25 -5.51
C GLU A 52 18.64 -3.29 -4.98
N ASN A 53 19.56 -2.55 -5.62
CA ASN A 53 20.95 -2.41 -5.21
C ASN A 53 21.20 -1.14 -4.40
N GLY A 54 20.16 -0.33 -4.15
CA GLY A 54 20.27 0.94 -3.41
C GLY A 54 20.80 2.10 -4.24
N LYS A 55 20.85 1.97 -5.59
CA LYS A 55 21.23 3.03 -6.52
C LYS A 55 20.01 3.87 -6.89
N LEU A 56 20.19 5.20 -6.96
CA LEU A 56 19.13 6.12 -7.36
C LEU A 56 18.57 5.75 -8.75
N LEU A 57 17.25 5.66 -8.84
CA LEU A 57 16.53 5.40 -10.08
C LEU A 57 16.53 6.66 -10.96
N GLU A 58 16.83 6.48 -12.25
CA GLU A 58 16.66 7.53 -13.25
C GLU A 58 15.17 7.68 -13.58
N ASN A 59 14.68 8.91 -13.77
CA ASN A 59 13.30 9.24 -14.15
C ASN A 59 12.19 8.74 -13.19
N CYS A 60 12.53 8.37 -11.96
CA CYS A 60 11.53 7.83 -11.03
C CYS A 60 10.41 8.82 -10.70
N TYR A 61 10.67 10.13 -10.77
CA TYR A 61 9.65 11.15 -10.55
C TYR A 61 8.66 11.22 -11.71
N GLU A 62 9.15 11.22 -12.94
CA GLU A 62 8.34 11.25 -14.15
C GLU A 62 7.46 10.00 -14.26
N GLU A 63 8.04 8.82 -14.05
CA GLU A 63 7.29 7.55 -14.05
C GLU A 63 6.23 7.51 -12.94
N PHE A 64 6.55 8.01 -11.76
CA PHE A 64 5.60 8.11 -10.66
C PHE A 64 4.49 9.10 -10.97
N GLN A 65 4.80 10.24 -11.60
CA GLN A 65 3.82 11.22 -12.03
C GLN A 65 2.84 10.63 -13.05
N GLU A 66 3.33 9.95 -14.08
CA GLU A 66 2.49 9.30 -15.09
C GLU A 66 1.49 8.33 -14.43
N ARG A 67 1.95 7.49 -13.51
CA ARG A 67 1.09 6.58 -12.75
C ARG A 67 0.07 7.34 -11.88
N CYS A 68 0.46 8.44 -11.24
CA CYS A 68 -0.46 9.28 -10.49
C CYS A 68 -1.55 9.87 -11.41
N GLU A 69 -1.20 10.32 -12.61
CA GLU A 69 -2.16 10.87 -13.59
C GLU A 69 -3.13 9.82 -14.12
N GLU A 70 -2.71 8.55 -14.19
CA GLU A 70 -3.58 7.44 -14.57
C GLU A 70 -4.58 7.06 -13.48
N LEU A 71 -4.19 7.10 -12.21
CA LEU A 71 -4.92 6.52 -11.10
C LEU A 71 -5.72 7.52 -10.28
N PHE A 72 -5.32 8.79 -10.24
CA PHE A 72 -5.97 9.82 -9.44
C PHE A 72 -6.65 10.87 -10.31
N ILE A 73 -7.69 11.47 -9.76
CA ILE A 73 -8.25 12.70 -10.34
C ILE A 73 -7.16 13.78 -10.26
N LYS A 74 -6.82 14.37 -11.41
CA LYS A 74 -5.86 15.47 -11.49
C LYS A 74 -6.33 16.62 -10.60
N ASP A 75 -5.39 17.24 -9.88
CA ASP A 75 -5.64 18.30 -8.91
C ASP A 75 -6.44 17.88 -7.66
N SER A 76 -6.67 16.57 -7.44
CA SER A 76 -7.19 16.09 -6.17
C SER A 76 -6.15 16.24 -5.06
N TYR A 77 -6.64 16.29 -3.81
CA TYR A 77 -5.76 16.37 -2.63
C TYR A 77 -4.76 15.21 -2.58
N ASP A 78 -5.19 14.01 -2.90
CA ASP A 78 -4.32 12.83 -2.90
C ASP A 78 -3.26 12.88 -4.00
N TYR A 79 -3.64 13.29 -5.22
CA TYR A 79 -2.67 13.52 -6.29
C TYR A 79 -1.54 14.46 -5.83
N TYR A 80 -1.93 15.59 -5.24
CA TYR A 80 -0.96 16.57 -4.72
C TYR A 80 -0.08 16.01 -3.61
N ASN A 81 -0.66 15.24 -2.69
CA ASN A 81 0.08 14.66 -1.58
C ASN A 81 1.12 13.65 -2.06
N TYR A 82 0.76 12.75 -2.97
CA TYR A 82 1.69 11.77 -3.51
C TYR A 82 2.83 12.43 -4.29
N MET A 83 2.53 13.39 -5.15
CA MET A 83 3.55 14.13 -5.90
C MET A 83 4.49 14.92 -4.99
N THR A 84 3.94 15.58 -3.96
CA THR A 84 4.73 16.34 -2.98
C THR A 84 5.62 15.42 -2.15
N ALA A 85 5.09 14.27 -1.70
CA ALA A 85 5.86 13.29 -0.94
C ALA A 85 7.03 12.72 -1.76
N MET A 86 6.77 12.32 -3.01
CA MET A 86 7.81 11.81 -3.91
C MET A 86 8.90 12.84 -4.17
N LYS A 87 8.50 14.09 -4.44
CA LYS A 87 9.45 15.18 -4.64
C LYS A 87 10.29 15.45 -3.38
N ALA A 88 9.65 15.48 -2.20
CA ALA A 88 10.36 15.71 -0.95
C ALA A 88 11.41 14.63 -0.65
N VAL A 89 11.13 13.37 -1.00
CA VAL A 89 12.10 12.27 -0.85
C VAL A 89 13.29 12.48 -1.79
N LEU A 90 13.03 12.84 -3.06
CA LEU A 90 14.09 13.08 -4.04
C LEU A 90 14.96 14.30 -3.70
N ASP A 91 14.33 15.42 -3.34
CA ASP A 91 15.03 16.67 -3.00
C ASP A 91 15.95 16.52 -1.76
N ASN A 92 15.62 15.59 -0.87
CA ASN A 92 16.39 15.31 0.34
C ASN A 92 17.25 14.04 0.25
N TYR A 93 17.31 13.39 -0.91
CA TYR A 93 18.08 12.16 -1.07
C TYR A 93 19.58 12.41 -0.95
N SER A 94 20.26 11.56 -0.19
CA SER A 94 21.71 11.52 0.00
C SER A 94 22.18 10.07 0.18
N GLU A 95 23.48 9.84 0.18
CA GLU A 95 24.04 8.51 0.46
C GLU A 95 23.67 7.98 1.87
N THR A 96 23.41 8.88 2.81
CA THR A 96 23.00 8.52 4.18
C THR A 96 21.50 8.62 4.40
N SER A 97 20.69 8.78 3.34
CA SER A 97 19.25 8.77 3.46
C SER A 97 18.73 7.36 3.72
N ASP A 98 17.72 7.28 4.53
CA ASP A 98 16.90 6.07 4.68
C ASP A 98 16.24 5.73 3.36
N VAL A 99 16.27 4.47 2.95
CA VAL A 99 15.71 4.06 1.67
C VAL A 99 14.79 2.85 1.77
N VAL A 100 13.71 2.91 1.02
CA VAL A 100 12.83 1.77 0.78
C VAL A 100 13.32 1.07 -0.49
N ILE A 101 13.68 -0.20 -0.36
CA ILE A 101 14.16 -1.03 -1.48
C ILE A 101 12.98 -1.63 -2.23
N SER A 102 12.01 -2.17 -1.50
CA SER A 102 10.78 -2.71 -2.07
C SER A 102 9.64 -2.70 -1.07
N ASN A 103 8.43 -2.57 -1.60
CA ASN A 103 7.20 -2.84 -0.89
C ASN A 103 6.39 -3.85 -1.71
N GLU A 104 6.21 -5.03 -1.16
CA GLU A 104 5.44 -6.09 -1.80
C GLU A 104 4.07 -6.22 -1.14
N ILE A 105 3.01 -6.17 -1.94
CA ILE A 105 1.66 -6.48 -1.47
C ILE A 105 1.48 -7.99 -1.51
N VAL A 106 1.54 -8.62 -0.35
CA VAL A 106 1.36 -10.08 -0.20
C VAL A 106 -0.10 -10.50 -0.06
N SER A 107 -0.97 -9.55 0.28
CA SER A 107 -2.42 -9.78 0.33
C SER A 107 -3.17 -8.50 0.00
N PHE A 108 -4.14 -8.62 -0.89
CA PHE A 108 -5.06 -7.55 -1.28
C PHE A 108 -6.49 -8.05 -1.13
N ARG A 109 -7.31 -7.31 -0.38
CA ARG A 109 -8.71 -7.66 -0.15
C ARG A 109 -9.59 -6.44 -0.13
N ILE A 110 -10.60 -6.40 -0.99
CA ILE A 110 -11.71 -5.45 -0.89
C ILE A 110 -12.66 -5.95 0.20
N GLN A 111 -12.73 -5.23 1.30
CA GLN A 111 -13.60 -5.55 2.43
C GLN A 111 -15.04 -5.09 2.15
N ALA A 112 -15.18 -3.96 1.45
CA ALA A 112 -16.45 -3.35 1.10
C ALA A 112 -16.31 -2.53 -0.17
N LEU A 113 -17.32 -2.57 -1.00
CA LEU A 113 -17.44 -1.75 -2.20
C LEU A 113 -18.91 -1.40 -2.42
N TRP A 114 -19.21 -0.10 -2.53
CA TRP A 114 -20.60 0.36 -2.74
C TRP A 114 -20.64 1.60 -3.60
N LYS A 115 -21.69 1.73 -4.36
CA LYS A 115 -21.94 2.85 -5.26
C LYS A 115 -23.06 3.73 -4.70
N THR A 116 -22.84 5.04 -4.72
CA THR A 116 -23.84 6.05 -4.36
C THR A 116 -23.84 7.15 -5.42
N GLY A 117 -24.84 7.19 -6.28
CA GLY A 117 -24.87 8.11 -7.42
C GLY A 117 -23.72 7.84 -8.39
N ASN A 118 -22.90 8.86 -8.63
CA ASN A 118 -21.73 8.80 -9.52
C ASN A 118 -20.42 8.49 -8.78
N VAL A 119 -20.49 8.21 -7.48
CA VAL A 119 -19.34 7.95 -6.64
C VAL A 119 -19.32 6.49 -6.21
N ILE A 120 -18.14 5.88 -6.21
CA ILE A 120 -17.91 4.56 -5.63
C ILE A 120 -16.99 4.73 -4.42
N LYS A 121 -17.36 4.07 -3.33
CA LYS A 121 -16.48 3.95 -2.15
C LYS A 121 -16.07 2.51 -1.97
N ALA A 122 -14.79 2.31 -1.68
CA ALA A 122 -14.22 0.99 -1.47
C ALA A 122 -13.31 0.97 -0.25
N ARG A 123 -13.53 0.03 0.66
CA ARG A 123 -12.61 -0.24 1.75
C ARG A 123 -11.69 -1.39 1.36
N VAL A 124 -10.41 -1.10 1.27
CA VAL A 124 -9.36 -2.04 0.88
C VAL A 124 -8.47 -2.32 2.08
N LYS A 125 -8.16 -3.59 2.28
CA LYS A 125 -7.17 -4.06 3.25
C LYS A 125 -6.03 -4.72 2.50
N THR A 126 -4.79 -4.30 2.82
CA THR A 126 -3.57 -4.90 2.26
C THR A 126 -2.67 -5.39 3.38
N LYS A 127 -1.92 -6.45 3.09
CA LYS A 127 -0.73 -6.83 3.86
C LYS A 127 0.49 -6.59 3.00
N LEU A 128 1.50 -6.00 3.60
CA LEU A 128 2.72 -5.53 2.94
C LEU A 128 3.94 -6.19 3.56
N LEU A 129 4.94 -6.45 2.73
CA LEU A 129 6.29 -6.75 3.14
C LEU A 129 7.20 -5.64 2.65
N GLN A 130 7.92 -5.00 3.56
CA GLN A 130 8.81 -3.90 3.24
C GLN A 130 10.25 -4.29 3.48
N LYS A 131 11.10 -4.07 2.48
CA LYS A 131 12.56 -4.09 2.58
C LYS A 131 13.03 -2.64 2.72
N TYR A 132 13.68 -2.34 3.84
CA TYR A 132 14.03 -0.99 4.23
C TYR A 132 15.46 -0.93 4.75
N VAL A 133 16.21 0.11 4.37
CA VAL A 133 17.59 0.31 4.79
C VAL A 133 17.77 1.71 5.36
N PRO A 134 17.59 1.90 6.68
CA PRO A 134 17.92 3.13 7.38
C PRO A 134 19.42 3.24 7.61
N TYR A 135 19.89 4.49 7.75
CA TYR A 135 21.25 4.81 8.17
C TYR A 135 21.27 5.34 9.60
N SER A 136 22.10 4.75 10.44
CA SER A 136 22.31 5.22 11.82
C SER A 136 23.48 6.19 11.89
N GLN A 137 23.19 7.44 12.22
CA GLN A 137 24.23 8.47 12.48
C GLN A 137 25.13 8.12 13.66
N GLU A 138 24.59 7.43 14.66
CA GLU A 138 25.32 7.07 15.87
C GLU A 138 26.36 5.98 15.61
N THR A 139 25.98 4.92 14.89
CA THR A 139 26.87 3.79 14.59
C THR A 139 27.58 3.93 13.26
N GLN A 140 27.18 4.88 12.41
CA GLN A 140 27.63 5.04 11.03
C GLN A 140 27.45 3.75 10.19
N MET A 141 26.37 3.03 10.44
CA MET A 141 26.06 1.77 9.77
C MET A 141 24.67 1.81 9.10
N TYR A 142 24.53 1.03 8.07
CA TYR A 142 23.25 0.78 7.41
C TYR A 142 22.61 -0.47 8.00
N ARG A 143 21.34 -0.39 8.34
CA ARG A 143 20.61 -1.53 8.88
C ARG A 143 19.67 -2.09 7.83
N ALA A 144 19.86 -3.32 7.41
CA ALA A 144 18.90 -4.05 6.61
C ALA A 144 17.72 -4.46 7.49
N ILE A 145 16.51 -4.03 7.15
CA ILE A 145 15.28 -4.36 7.89
C ILE A 145 14.25 -4.94 6.93
N LEU A 146 13.73 -6.12 7.30
CA LEU A 146 12.52 -6.66 6.73
C LEU A 146 11.38 -6.41 7.71
N SER A 147 10.37 -5.66 7.31
CA SER A 147 9.19 -5.38 8.13
C SER A 147 7.92 -5.83 7.42
N ALA A 148 6.91 -6.19 8.19
CA ALA A 148 5.60 -6.52 7.70
C ALA A 148 4.59 -5.48 8.17
N GLY A 149 3.60 -5.18 7.33
CA GLY A 149 2.60 -4.18 7.63
C GLY A 149 1.20 -4.59 7.20
N GLU A 150 0.25 -3.91 7.79
CA GLU A 150 -1.15 -4.01 7.42
C GLU A 150 -1.72 -2.60 7.24
N SER A 151 -2.38 -2.36 6.11
CA SER A 151 -3.11 -1.12 5.90
C SER A 151 -4.59 -1.40 5.64
N SER A 152 -5.43 -0.45 6.04
CA SER A 152 -6.84 -0.40 5.66
C SER A 152 -7.16 1.02 5.21
N VAL A 153 -7.56 1.17 3.96
CA VAL A 153 -7.80 2.46 3.32
C VAL A 153 -9.22 2.49 2.76
N LEU A 154 -9.91 3.59 2.97
CA LEU A 154 -11.19 3.91 2.33
C LEU A 154 -10.90 4.81 1.12
N TYR A 155 -11.12 4.28 -0.07
CA TYR A 155 -11.01 5.02 -1.33
C TYR A 155 -12.37 5.54 -1.78
N THR A 156 -12.38 6.75 -2.30
CA THR A 156 -13.49 7.34 -3.04
C THR A 156 -13.07 7.47 -4.49
N LEU A 157 -13.86 6.89 -5.41
CA LEU A 157 -13.60 6.90 -6.84
C LEU A 157 -14.70 7.67 -7.57
N GLU A 158 -14.29 8.43 -8.54
CA GLU A 158 -15.15 9.19 -9.44
C GLU A 158 -14.70 8.99 -10.88
N LYS A 159 -15.57 9.27 -11.84
CA LYS A 159 -15.19 9.26 -13.24
C LYS A 159 -14.51 10.57 -13.62
N ASP A 160 -13.38 10.47 -14.31
CA ASP A 160 -12.74 11.60 -14.94
C ASP A 160 -13.50 12.08 -16.21
N SER A 161 -12.95 13.06 -16.91
CA SER A 161 -13.51 13.61 -18.16
C SER A 161 -13.65 12.55 -19.26
N ASP A 162 -12.83 11.51 -19.24
CA ASP A 162 -12.81 10.44 -20.23
C ASP A 162 -13.68 9.26 -19.83
N GLY A 163 -14.36 9.38 -18.68
CA GLY A 163 -15.26 8.35 -18.15
C GLY A 163 -14.55 7.22 -17.43
N LYS A 164 -13.25 7.30 -17.18
CA LYS A 164 -12.46 6.33 -16.42
C LYS A 164 -12.65 6.55 -14.93
N TRP A 165 -12.70 5.47 -14.17
CA TRP A 165 -12.73 5.52 -12.72
C TRP A 165 -11.34 5.84 -12.16
N LYS A 166 -11.23 6.91 -11.39
CA LYS A 166 -10.00 7.35 -10.71
C LYS A 166 -10.28 7.66 -9.25
N VAL A 167 -9.27 7.57 -8.41
CA VAL A 167 -9.38 7.95 -7.01
C VAL A 167 -9.43 9.46 -6.89
N SER A 168 -10.47 9.97 -6.25
CA SER A 168 -10.63 11.39 -5.90
C SER A 168 -10.20 11.67 -4.46
N GLN A 169 -10.28 10.66 -3.57
CA GLN A 169 -9.89 10.78 -2.16
C GLN A 169 -9.55 9.42 -1.57
N SER A 170 -8.57 9.39 -0.69
CA SER A 170 -8.28 8.26 0.18
C SER A 170 -8.24 8.67 1.66
N GLU A 171 -8.65 7.76 2.54
CA GLU A 171 -8.61 7.92 3.99
C GLU A 171 -7.98 6.68 4.60
N ILE A 172 -6.85 6.86 5.28
CA ILE A 172 -6.18 5.77 5.99
C ILE A 172 -6.94 5.49 7.28
N ILE A 173 -7.58 4.32 7.36
CA ILE A 173 -8.30 3.88 8.55
C ILE A 173 -7.35 3.22 9.55
N LYS A 174 -6.38 2.45 9.02
CA LYS A 174 -5.39 1.72 9.79
C LYS A 174 -4.10 1.61 8.99
N TYR A 175 -2.98 1.82 9.67
CA TYR A 175 -1.65 1.60 9.11
C TYR A 175 -0.71 1.18 10.24
N GLU A 176 -0.21 -0.04 10.16
CA GLU A 176 0.67 -0.61 11.16
C GLU A 176 1.82 -1.35 10.49
N PHE A 177 3.02 -1.09 10.96
CA PHE A 177 4.20 -1.89 10.66
C PHE A 177 4.78 -2.46 11.95
N ASP A 178 5.24 -3.69 11.91
CA ASP A 178 5.90 -4.36 13.02
C ASP A 178 6.91 -5.40 12.48
N SER A 179 7.59 -6.06 13.39
CA SER A 179 8.46 -7.18 13.00
C SER A 179 7.64 -8.28 12.33
N PRO A 180 8.22 -8.99 11.35
CA PRO A 180 7.53 -10.07 10.66
C PRO A 180 6.94 -11.12 11.61
N GLN A 181 7.62 -11.43 12.72
CA GLN A 181 7.15 -12.40 13.72
C GLN A 181 5.87 -11.96 14.40
N ARG A 182 5.74 -10.67 14.77
CA ARG A 182 4.51 -10.14 15.37
C ARG A 182 3.34 -10.12 14.42
N MET A 183 3.63 -10.03 13.12
CA MET A 183 2.62 -10.12 12.05
C MET A 183 2.30 -11.57 11.65
N GLY A 184 2.85 -12.55 12.37
CA GLY A 184 2.63 -13.98 12.13
C GLY A 184 3.49 -14.58 11.00
N TRP A 185 4.60 -13.95 10.67
CA TRP A 185 5.53 -14.41 9.65
C TRP A 185 6.74 -15.05 10.32
N THR A 186 7.18 -16.18 9.81
CA THR A 186 8.36 -16.90 10.32
C THR A 186 9.60 -16.46 9.54
N THR A 187 10.25 -15.39 9.92
CA THR A 187 11.61 -15.05 9.47
C THR A 187 12.52 -14.98 10.69
N GLU A 188 13.56 -15.80 10.66
CA GLU A 188 14.70 -15.64 11.55
C GLU A 188 15.57 -14.52 11.05
N ASN A 189 16.16 -13.63 11.45
CA ASN A 189 17.08 -12.60 10.89
C ASN A 189 16.40 -11.54 10.01
N TYR A 190 15.40 -10.88 10.54
CA TYR A 190 14.73 -9.78 9.83
C TYR A 190 15.44 -8.41 9.94
N GLU A 191 16.53 -8.32 10.69
CA GLU A 191 17.38 -7.12 10.76
C GLU A 191 18.87 -7.47 10.94
N LYS A 192 19.76 -6.67 10.30
CA LYS A 192 21.20 -6.82 10.40
C LYS A 192 21.92 -5.53 10.00
N ASP A 193 23.01 -5.21 10.68
CA ASP A 193 23.84 -4.02 10.40
C ASP A 193 24.96 -4.32 9.41
N PHE A 194 25.28 -3.34 8.56
CA PHE A 194 26.29 -3.41 7.50
C PHE A 194 27.07 -2.09 7.38
N SER A 195 28.29 -2.16 6.86
CA SER A 195 29.16 -1.00 6.66
C SER A 195 28.72 -0.17 5.44
N THR A 196 28.07 -0.78 4.46
CA THR A 196 27.62 -0.11 3.25
C THR A 196 26.15 -0.39 2.95
N ARG A 197 25.49 0.56 2.28
CA ARG A 197 24.12 0.40 1.81
C ARG A 197 23.99 -0.81 0.87
N GLN A 198 24.95 -0.98 -0.04
CA GLN A 198 24.97 -2.08 -1.00
C GLN A 198 24.96 -3.46 -0.32
N GLU A 199 25.74 -3.65 0.76
CA GLU A 199 25.73 -4.91 1.51
C GLU A 199 24.39 -5.15 2.19
N ALA A 200 23.77 -4.11 2.76
CA ALA A 200 22.45 -4.19 3.36
C ALA A 200 21.36 -4.57 2.31
N CYS A 201 21.40 -3.94 1.13
CA CYS A 201 20.50 -4.27 0.02
C CYS A 201 20.69 -5.71 -0.45
N ASN A 202 21.94 -6.15 -0.68
CA ASN A 202 22.26 -7.52 -1.09
C ASN A 202 21.73 -8.53 -0.07
N TYR A 203 21.88 -8.24 1.22
CA TYR A 203 21.35 -9.11 2.28
C TYR A 203 19.82 -9.25 2.18
N LEU A 204 19.09 -8.15 2.01
CA LEU A 204 17.63 -8.15 1.87
C LEU A 204 17.15 -8.88 0.60
N ASN A 205 17.94 -8.84 -0.48
CA ASN A 205 17.59 -9.53 -1.72
C ASN A 205 17.75 -11.04 -1.63
N ILE A 206 18.70 -11.52 -0.79
CA ILE A 206 18.93 -12.95 -0.56
C ILE A 206 17.94 -13.53 0.45
N LEU A 207 17.34 -12.68 1.33
CA LEU A 207 16.34 -13.15 2.27
C LEU A 207 15.14 -13.71 1.49
N GLU A 208 15.09 -15.05 1.39
CA GLU A 208 13.89 -15.75 0.95
C GLU A 208 12.78 -15.46 1.96
N THR A 209 11.77 -14.76 1.48
CA THR A 209 10.54 -14.61 2.24
C THR A 209 9.79 -15.93 2.15
N SER A 210 10.15 -16.87 3.02
CA SER A 210 9.32 -18.04 3.26
C SER A 210 8.01 -17.57 3.85
N SER A 211 7.14 -17.05 2.99
CA SER A 211 5.82 -16.68 3.38
C SER A 211 5.07 -17.93 3.77
N VAL A 212 4.93 -18.17 5.06
CA VAL A 212 3.87 -19.04 5.56
C VAL A 212 2.57 -18.28 5.37
N LEU A 213 2.11 -18.25 4.13
CA LEU A 213 0.73 -17.94 3.82
C LEU A 213 -0.08 -19.19 4.19
N GLY A 214 -0.45 -19.29 5.46
CA GLY A 214 -1.46 -20.21 5.94
C GLY A 214 -2.83 -19.61 5.78
#